data_82e6671405b1dbbcb2921c40cb07fa59
#
_entry.id   82e6671405b1dbbcb2921c40cb07fa59
#
_cell.length_a   1.000
_cell.length_b   1.000
_cell.length_c   1.000
_cell.angle_alpha   90.00
_cell.angle_beta   90.00
_cell.angle_gamma   90.00
#
_symmetry.space_group_name_H-M   'P 1'
#
loop_
_entity.id
_entity.type
_entity.pdbx_description
1 polymer ?
#
loop_
_entity_poly.entity_id
_entity_poly.type
_entity_poly.pdbx_seq_one_letter_code
_entity_poly.pdbx_strand_id
1 'polypeptide(L)'
;NYVDDFGGVERTLARAQAAFKALGALLADLGLDESKDKAEQPTTLITFLGVEFDSVAMEMRVPPSKLEELKSEVRMWLRRTTITKKELQSLLGKLFWVARVVKHSRVFLGRMLEQLRAMAAKPDNKKVKLWDETRKDITWWATYKPYMEHYNGVEVIANKDLSSCLM
;
A
#
# COMPACT_ATOMS: atom_id res chain seq x y z
N ASN A 1 -10.11 7.02 6.81
CA ASN A 1 -9.65 7.89 7.89
C ASN A 1 -8.92 7.02 8.89
N TYR A 2 -7.60 7.17 8.94
CA TYR A 2 -6.73 6.55 9.93
C TYR A 2 -6.51 7.58 11.04
N VAL A 3 -7.53 7.79 11.86
CA VAL A 3 -7.49 8.79 12.93
C VAL A 3 -6.73 8.26 14.15
N ASP A 4 -6.51 6.94 14.19
CA ASP A 4 -6.03 6.23 15.37
C ASP A 4 -4.56 5.77 15.25
N ASP A 5 -3.94 5.91 14.07
CA ASP A 5 -2.56 5.48 13.84
C ASP A 5 -1.60 6.67 13.85
N PHE A 6 -0.74 6.75 14.87
CA PHE A 6 0.31 7.76 14.99
C PHE A 6 1.65 7.18 14.59
N GLY A 7 2.35 7.85 13.70
CA GLY A 7 3.69 7.48 13.28
C GLY A 7 4.60 8.70 13.20
N GLY A 8 5.87 8.54 13.52
CA GLY A 8 6.85 9.61 13.48
C GLY A 8 8.20 9.12 12.96
N VAL A 9 9.01 10.05 12.44
CA VAL A 9 10.37 9.80 11.99
C VAL A 9 11.30 10.80 12.64
N GLU A 10 12.43 10.32 13.19
CA GLU A 10 13.45 11.14 13.79
C GLU A 10 14.84 10.77 13.27
N ARG A 11 15.78 11.73 13.34
CA ARG A 11 17.14 11.55 12.80
C ARG A 11 18.02 10.61 13.62
N THR A 12 17.71 10.40 14.91
CA THR A 12 18.49 9.55 15.81
C THR A 12 17.57 8.71 16.68
N LEU A 13 18.04 7.53 17.08
CA LEU A 13 17.30 6.64 17.98
C LEU A 13 16.92 7.32 19.30
N ALA A 14 17.83 8.10 19.88
CA ALA A 14 17.56 8.81 21.14
C ALA A 14 16.40 9.80 21.00
N ARG A 15 16.33 10.56 19.89
CA ARG A 15 15.23 11.48 19.62
C ARG A 15 13.93 10.72 19.34
N ALA A 16 14.00 9.63 18.58
CA ALA A 16 12.83 8.79 18.33
C ALA A 16 12.24 8.21 19.61
N GLN A 17 13.10 7.74 20.53
CA GLN A 17 12.68 7.26 21.85
C GLN A 17 12.06 8.37 22.71
N ALA A 18 12.63 9.57 22.68
CA ALA A 18 12.09 10.73 23.39
C ALA A 18 10.71 11.13 22.83
N ALA A 19 10.57 11.19 21.51
CA ALA A 19 9.30 11.50 20.84
C ALA A 19 8.23 10.43 21.13
N PHE A 20 8.60 9.16 21.11
CA PHE A 20 7.70 8.05 21.43
C PHE A 20 7.17 8.16 22.87
N LYS A 21 8.04 8.42 23.85
CA LYS A 21 7.65 8.64 25.24
C LYS A 21 6.76 9.86 25.42
N ALA A 22 7.10 10.97 24.74
CA ALA A 22 6.31 12.19 24.80
C ALA A 22 4.90 12.01 24.22
N LEU A 23 4.78 11.25 23.12
CA LEU A 23 3.49 10.92 22.54
C LEU A 23 2.65 10.08 23.52
N GLY A 24 3.23 9.03 24.11
CA GLY A 24 2.51 8.20 25.08
C GLY A 24 2.04 9.01 26.31
N ALA A 25 2.87 9.92 26.82
CA ALA A 25 2.48 10.83 27.90
C ALA A 25 1.32 11.75 27.50
N LEU A 26 1.39 12.34 26.31
CA LEU A 26 0.33 13.20 25.77
C LEU A 26 -1.00 12.45 25.62
N LEU A 27 -0.97 11.22 25.07
CA LEU A 27 -2.17 10.40 24.94
C LEU A 27 -2.79 10.07 26.30
N ALA A 28 -1.97 9.73 27.29
CA ALA A 28 -2.44 9.49 28.66
C ALA A 28 -3.05 10.75 29.31
N ASP A 29 -2.44 11.92 29.13
CA ASP A 29 -2.95 13.21 29.63
C ASP A 29 -4.30 13.58 29.00
N LEU A 30 -4.52 13.18 27.73
CA LEU A 30 -5.77 13.38 27.00
C LEU A 30 -6.83 12.32 27.32
N GLY A 31 -6.51 11.32 28.14
CA GLY A 31 -7.41 10.20 28.47
C GLY A 31 -7.63 9.23 27.29
N LEU A 32 -6.70 9.19 26.35
CA LEU A 32 -6.75 8.27 25.22
C LEU A 32 -5.95 7.00 25.56
N ASP A 33 -6.63 5.85 25.50
CA ASP A 33 -5.99 4.56 25.76
C ASP A 33 -5.13 4.13 24.58
N GLU A 34 -3.83 3.97 24.82
CA GLU A 34 -2.91 3.39 23.83
C GLU A 34 -3.03 1.87 23.80
N SER A 35 -3.17 1.29 22.63
CA SER A 35 -3.13 -0.17 22.46
C SER A 35 -1.68 -0.65 22.58
N LYS A 36 -1.27 -1.04 23.79
CA LYS A 36 0.11 -1.47 24.09
C LYS A 36 0.61 -2.61 23.21
N ASP A 37 -0.31 -3.48 22.77
CA ASP A 37 0.02 -4.61 21.91
C ASP A 37 0.35 -4.20 20.46
N LYS A 38 0.00 -2.97 20.06
CA LYS A 38 0.23 -2.41 18.72
C LYS A 38 1.28 -1.32 18.70
N ALA A 39 1.71 -0.85 19.87
CA ALA A 39 2.73 0.19 19.99
C ALA A 39 4.11 -0.37 19.65
N GLU A 40 4.63 -0.01 18.50
CA GLU A 40 5.96 -0.43 18.06
C GLU A 40 7.03 0.54 18.56
N GLN A 41 8.05 0.00 19.23
CA GLN A 41 9.20 0.79 19.66
C GLN A 41 9.98 1.34 18.47
N PRO A 42 10.65 2.52 18.61
CA PRO A 42 11.47 3.07 17.55
C PRO A 42 12.50 2.09 17.01
N THR A 43 12.44 1.86 15.70
CA THR A 43 13.29 0.94 14.96
C THR A 43 13.65 1.53 13.60
N THR A 44 14.64 0.94 12.91
CA THR A 44 15.02 1.33 11.56
C THR A 44 14.18 0.66 10.46
N LEU A 45 13.44 -0.37 10.83
CA LEU A 45 12.54 -1.10 9.93
C LEU A 45 11.18 -1.23 10.62
N ILE A 46 10.14 -0.60 10.06
CA ILE A 46 8.78 -0.60 10.63
C ILE A 46 7.74 -0.80 9.54
N THR A 47 6.68 -1.53 9.87
CA THR A 47 5.49 -1.63 9.00
C THR A 47 4.41 -0.68 9.51
N PHE A 48 4.18 0.42 8.80
CA PHE A 48 3.16 1.40 9.13
C PHE A 48 2.13 1.51 8.01
N LEU A 49 0.84 1.44 8.35
CA LEU A 49 -0.28 1.41 7.38
C LEU A 49 -0.09 0.35 6.28
N GLY A 50 0.53 -0.77 6.63
CA GLY A 50 0.77 -1.90 5.76
C GLY A 50 1.97 -1.75 4.81
N VAL A 51 2.66 -0.61 4.81
CA VAL A 51 3.90 -0.36 4.08
C VAL A 51 5.08 -0.53 5.02
N GLU A 52 6.10 -1.24 4.56
CA GLU A 52 7.37 -1.37 5.26
C GLU A 52 8.27 -0.19 4.92
N PHE A 53 8.75 0.49 5.95
CA PHE A 53 9.69 1.61 5.86
C PHE A 53 11.04 1.15 6.39
N ASP A 54 12.05 1.21 5.53
CA ASP A 54 13.43 0.89 5.85
C ASP A 54 14.25 2.19 5.81
N SER A 55 14.60 2.71 6.99
CA SER A 55 15.34 3.96 7.11
C SER A 55 16.84 3.79 6.85
N VAL A 56 17.36 2.56 6.81
CA VAL A 56 18.75 2.27 6.43
C VAL A 56 18.88 2.20 4.91
N ALA A 57 18.00 1.46 4.26
CA ALA A 57 17.94 1.39 2.80
C ALA A 57 17.31 2.65 2.18
N MET A 58 16.64 3.49 2.98
CA MET A 58 15.85 4.64 2.53
C MET A 58 14.80 4.23 1.51
N GLU A 59 14.07 3.17 1.79
CA GLU A 59 13.04 2.61 0.91
C GLU A 59 11.71 2.40 1.62
N MET A 60 10.64 2.53 0.84
CA MET A 60 9.30 2.08 1.20
C MET A 60 8.90 0.92 0.29
N ARG A 61 8.44 -0.21 0.87
CA ARG A 61 8.04 -1.39 0.10
C ARG A 61 6.81 -2.07 0.68
N VAL A 62 6.14 -2.88 -0.14
CA VAL A 62 5.09 -3.77 0.36
C VAL A 62 5.77 -4.97 1.04
N PRO A 63 5.36 -5.33 2.28
CA PRO A 63 5.87 -6.53 2.94
C PRO A 63 5.70 -7.78 2.05
N PRO A 64 6.68 -8.70 2.01
CA PRO A 64 6.60 -9.90 1.18
C PRO A 64 5.35 -10.76 1.43
N SER A 65 4.91 -10.86 2.68
CA SER A 65 3.68 -11.59 3.03
C SER A 65 2.44 -11.02 2.34
N LYS A 66 2.31 -9.69 2.30
CA LYS A 66 1.20 -8.99 1.63
C LYS A 66 1.25 -9.15 0.11
N LEU A 67 2.44 -9.18 -0.47
CA LEU A 67 2.61 -9.47 -1.90
C LEU A 67 2.17 -10.89 -2.23
N GLU A 68 2.49 -11.90 -1.42
CA GLU A 68 2.07 -13.28 -1.65
C GLU A 68 0.56 -13.46 -1.48
N GLU A 69 -0.08 -12.77 -0.52
CA GLU A 69 -1.53 -12.72 -0.40
C GLU A 69 -2.16 -12.16 -1.70
N LEU A 70 -1.65 -11.02 -2.16
CA LEU A 70 -2.11 -10.39 -3.40
C LEU A 70 -1.93 -11.31 -4.62
N LYS A 71 -0.78 -11.93 -4.75
CA LYS A 71 -0.44 -12.88 -5.82
C LYS A 71 -1.43 -14.05 -5.87
N SER A 72 -1.78 -14.60 -4.71
CA SER A 72 -2.76 -15.68 -4.62
C SER A 72 -4.15 -15.21 -5.07
N GLU A 73 -4.59 -14.04 -4.62
CA GLU A 73 -5.87 -13.45 -5.03
C GLU A 73 -5.92 -13.18 -6.54
N VAL A 74 -4.89 -12.53 -7.09
CA VAL A 74 -4.84 -12.19 -8.52
C VAL A 74 -4.81 -13.44 -9.40
N ARG A 75 -4.13 -14.51 -8.97
CA ARG A 75 -4.16 -15.80 -9.67
C ARG A 75 -5.55 -16.41 -9.72
N MET A 76 -6.33 -16.29 -8.65
CA MET A 76 -7.74 -16.73 -8.67
C MET A 76 -8.57 -15.93 -9.68
N TRP A 77 -8.27 -14.63 -9.83
CA TRP A 77 -8.96 -13.79 -10.81
C TRP A 77 -8.74 -14.21 -12.27
N LEU A 78 -7.59 -14.77 -12.61
CA LEU A 78 -7.31 -15.27 -13.96
C LEU A 78 -8.22 -16.42 -14.37
N ARG A 79 -8.77 -17.18 -13.41
CA ARG A 79 -9.70 -18.30 -13.65
C ARG A 79 -11.14 -17.84 -13.83
N ARG A 80 -11.45 -16.57 -13.53
CA ARG A 80 -12.81 -16.04 -13.61
C ARG A 80 -13.18 -15.68 -15.05
N THR A 81 -14.40 -16.02 -15.44
CA THR A 81 -15.00 -15.59 -16.71
C THR A 81 -15.94 -14.42 -16.52
N THR A 82 -16.56 -14.32 -15.35
CA THR A 82 -17.51 -13.27 -14.99
C THR A 82 -17.13 -12.64 -13.66
N ILE A 83 -17.44 -11.36 -13.53
CA ILE A 83 -17.17 -10.54 -12.35
C ILE A 83 -18.35 -9.64 -12.04
N THR A 84 -18.43 -9.15 -10.81
CA THR A 84 -19.32 -8.08 -10.39
C THR A 84 -18.58 -6.76 -10.25
N LYS A 85 -19.30 -5.64 -10.27
CA LYS A 85 -18.73 -4.31 -10.06
C LYS A 85 -18.04 -4.21 -8.69
N LYS A 86 -18.69 -4.72 -7.63
CA LYS A 86 -18.16 -4.72 -6.26
C LYS A 86 -16.83 -5.51 -6.15
N GLU A 87 -16.75 -6.68 -6.80
CA GLU A 87 -15.52 -7.47 -6.81
C GLU A 87 -14.38 -6.72 -7.49
N LEU A 88 -14.63 -6.11 -8.66
CA LEU A 88 -13.62 -5.35 -9.39
C LEU A 88 -13.16 -4.11 -8.61
N GLN A 89 -14.08 -3.40 -7.94
CA GLN A 89 -13.74 -2.28 -7.05
C GLN A 89 -12.83 -2.72 -5.90
N SER A 90 -13.13 -3.86 -5.27
CA SER A 90 -12.33 -4.41 -4.18
C SER A 90 -10.91 -4.75 -4.64
N LEU A 91 -10.77 -5.43 -5.77
CA LEU A 91 -9.45 -5.74 -6.33
C LEU A 91 -8.67 -4.46 -6.67
N LEU A 92 -9.30 -3.52 -7.38
CA LEU A 92 -8.68 -2.25 -7.74
C LEU A 92 -8.21 -1.47 -6.50
N GLY A 93 -8.99 -1.44 -5.42
CA GLY A 93 -8.59 -0.78 -4.18
C GLY A 93 -7.28 -1.34 -3.62
N LYS A 94 -7.14 -2.68 -3.59
CA LYS A 94 -5.92 -3.35 -3.15
C LYS A 94 -4.73 -3.06 -4.08
N LEU A 95 -4.95 -3.16 -5.38
CA LEU A 95 -3.91 -2.92 -6.38
C LEU A 95 -3.45 -1.45 -6.39
N PHE A 96 -4.36 -0.49 -6.24
CA PHE A 96 -4.01 0.92 -6.11
C PHE A 96 -3.15 1.21 -4.90
N TRP A 97 -3.44 0.56 -3.79
CA TRP A 97 -2.64 0.69 -2.59
C TRP A 97 -1.21 0.17 -2.81
N VAL A 98 -1.06 -1.04 -3.37
CA VAL A 98 0.23 -1.64 -3.69
C VAL A 98 0.99 -0.84 -4.77
N ALA A 99 0.27 -0.26 -5.73
CA ALA A 99 0.85 0.54 -6.81
C ALA A 99 1.52 1.85 -6.34
N ARG A 100 1.44 2.19 -5.06
CA ARG A 100 2.19 3.31 -4.48
C ARG A 100 3.68 3.01 -4.39
N VAL A 101 4.04 1.77 -4.12
CA VAL A 101 5.42 1.33 -3.85
C VAL A 101 5.93 0.28 -4.83
N VAL A 102 5.09 -0.27 -5.70
CA VAL A 102 5.51 -1.15 -6.79
C VAL A 102 5.72 -0.33 -8.05
N LYS A 103 6.99 -0.21 -8.47
CA LYS A 103 7.39 0.62 -9.63
C LYS A 103 6.63 0.21 -10.90
N HIS A 104 6.24 1.19 -11.70
CA HIS A 104 5.59 1.05 -13.01
C HIS A 104 4.24 0.32 -13.02
N SER A 105 3.71 -0.12 -11.88
CA SER A 105 2.51 -0.93 -11.79
C SER A 105 1.20 -0.19 -12.14
N ARG A 106 1.17 1.15 -11.98
CA ARG A 106 -0.04 1.97 -12.23
C ARG A 106 -0.57 1.86 -13.66
N VAL A 107 0.31 1.63 -14.64
CA VAL A 107 -0.07 1.45 -16.04
C VAL A 107 -1.03 0.26 -16.20
N PHE A 108 -0.83 -0.80 -15.41
CA PHE A 108 -1.61 -2.02 -15.44
C PHE A 108 -2.87 -1.98 -14.55
N LEU A 109 -3.42 -0.80 -14.34
CA LEU A 109 -4.73 -0.56 -13.71
C LEU A 109 -5.72 0.09 -14.69
N GLY A 110 -5.22 0.61 -15.81
CA GLY A 110 -5.99 1.43 -16.73
C GLY A 110 -7.20 0.70 -17.30
N ARG A 111 -7.01 -0.49 -17.86
CA ARG A 111 -8.07 -1.29 -18.49
C ARG A 111 -9.09 -1.83 -17.47
N MET A 112 -8.64 -2.14 -16.26
CA MET A 112 -9.54 -2.48 -15.15
C MET A 112 -10.46 -1.31 -14.79
N LEU A 113 -9.91 -0.07 -14.75
CA LEU A 113 -10.69 1.13 -14.53
C LEU A 113 -11.68 1.42 -15.66
N GLU A 114 -11.30 1.20 -16.92
CA GLU A 114 -12.20 1.32 -18.06
C GLU A 114 -13.38 0.36 -17.96
N GLN A 115 -13.11 -0.90 -17.63
CA GLN A 115 -14.19 -1.87 -17.41
C GLN A 115 -15.07 -1.46 -16.23
N LEU A 116 -14.50 -1.00 -15.13
CA LEU A 116 -15.28 -0.51 -13.99
C LEU A 116 -16.19 0.67 -14.35
N ARG A 117 -15.68 1.64 -15.14
CA ARG A 117 -16.47 2.77 -15.65
C ARG A 117 -17.63 2.30 -16.54
N ALA A 118 -17.38 1.33 -17.43
CA ALA A 118 -18.42 0.73 -18.26
C ALA A 118 -19.50 -0.03 -17.46
N MET A 119 -19.17 -0.38 -16.21
CA MET A 119 -20.14 -1.00 -15.28
C MET A 119 -20.83 0.02 -14.37
N ALA A 120 -20.56 1.31 -14.48
CA ALA A 120 -21.04 2.33 -13.54
C ALA A 120 -22.56 2.33 -13.37
N ALA A 121 -23.31 2.23 -14.46
CA ALA A 121 -24.79 2.19 -14.47
C ALA A 121 -25.38 0.82 -14.12
N LYS A 122 -24.55 -0.24 -13.91
CA LYS A 122 -25.05 -1.57 -13.60
C LYS A 122 -25.16 -1.77 -12.09
N PRO A 123 -26.14 -2.56 -11.61
CA PRO A 123 -26.20 -2.97 -10.20
C PRO A 123 -24.91 -3.63 -9.74
N ASP A 124 -24.51 -3.42 -8.49
CA ASP A 124 -23.21 -3.84 -7.94
C ASP A 124 -23.00 -5.36 -7.95
N ASN A 125 -24.08 -6.12 -7.86
CA ASN A 125 -24.09 -7.60 -7.85
C ASN A 125 -24.31 -8.23 -9.25
N LYS A 126 -24.54 -7.41 -10.29
CA LYS A 126 -24.75 -7.94 -11.65
C LYS A 126 -23.45 -8.51 -12.19
N LYS A 127 -23.49 -9.81 -12.56
CA LYS A 127 -22.35 -10.49 -13.21
C LYS A 127 -22.21 -10.01 -14.65
N VAL A 128 -21.01 -9.65 -15.06
CA VAL A 128 -20.64 -9.30 -16.43
C VAL A 128 -19.39 -10.09 -16.84
N LYS A 129 -19.20 -10.28 -18.14
CA LYS A 129 -17.98 -10.91 -18.65
C LYS A 129 -16.76 -10.09 -18.30
N LEU A 130 -15.71 -10.75 -17.82
CA LEU A 130 -14.39 -10.13 -17.67
C LEU A 130 -13.81 -9.88 -19.05
N TRP A 131 -13.43 -8.63 -19.35
CA TRP A 131 -12.86 -8.27 -20.64
C TRP A 131 -11.47 -8.90 -20.82
N ASP A 132 -11.15 -9.26 -22.04
CA ASP A 132 -9.85 -9.84 -22.36
C ASP A 132 -8.73 -8.82 -22.15
N GLU A 133 -9.00 -7.53 -22.41
CA GLU A 133 -8.07 -6.45 -22.13
C GLU A 133 -7.80 -6.26 -20.61
N THR A 134 -8.85 -6.34 -19.80
CA THR A 134 -8.72 -6.32 -18.33
C THR A 134 -7.91 -7.51 -17.84
N ARG A 135 -8.12 -8.69 -18.45
CA ARG A 135 -7.36 -9.90 -18.15
C ARG A 135 -5.87 -9.75 -18.42
N LYS A 136 -5.46 -8.98 -19.43
CA LYS A 136 -4.03 -8.68 -19.69
C LYS A 136 -3.39 -7.92 -18.51
N ASP A 137 -4.08 -6.91 -17.97
CA ASP A 137 -3.60 -6.19 -16.79
C ASP A 137 -3.50 -7.11 -15.57
N ILE A 138 -4.55 -7.90 -15.32
CA ILE A 138 -4.55 -8.90 -14.24
C ILE A 138 -3.41 -9.92 -14.42
N THR A 139 -3.12 -10.33 -15.66
CA THR A 139 -2.01 -11.23 -15.96
C THR A 139 -0.67 -10.64 -15.55
N TRP A 140 -0.45 -9.35 -15.82
CA TRP A 140 0.77 -8.66 -15.38
C TRP A 140 0.93 -8.75 -13.86
N TRP A 141 -0.15 -8.46 -13.11
CA TRP A 141 -0.17 -8.55 -11.65
C TRP A 141 0.01 -9.99 -11.13
N ALA A 142 -0.40 -10.99 -11.90
CA ALA A 142 -0.24 -12.40 -11.54
C ALA A 142 1.15 -12.95 -11.88
N THR A 143 1.93 -12.24 -12.69
CA THR A 143 3.29 -12.65 -13.07
C THR A 143 4.27 -12.44 -11.93
N TYR A 144 5.51 -12.84 -12.14
CA TYR A 144 6.56 -12.69 -11.16
C TYR A 144 7.07 -11.24 -10.99
N LYS A 145 6.83 -10.37 -11.98
CA LYS A 145 7.40 -9.01 -12.03
C LYS A 145 7.09 -8.13 -10.81
N PRO A 146 5.81 -7.96 -10.37
CA PRO A 146 5.51 -7.13 -9.20
C PRO A 146 6.15 -7.61 -7.90
N TYR A 147 6.59 -8.87 -7.87
CA TYR A 147 7.15 -9.53 -6.67
C TYR A 147 8.68 -9.59 -6.70
N MET A 148 9.30 -9.10 -7.76
CA MET A 148 10.77 -8.98 -7.83
C MET A 148 11.22 -7.74 -7.05
N GLU A 149 12.36 -7.86 -6.38
CA GLU A 149 12.92 -6.81 -5.53
C GLU A 149 13.02 -5.45 -6.23
N HIS A 150 13.51 -5.40 -7.46
CA HIS A 150 13.66 -4.15 -8.20
C HIS A 150 12.34 -3.48 -8.63
N TYR A 151 11.20 -4.16 -8.51
CA TYR A 151 9.86 -3.56 -8.71
C TYR A 151 9.19 -3.18 -7.40
N ASN A 152 9.44 -3.93 -6.32
CA ASN A 152 8.90 -3.66 -5.01
C ASN A 152 9.86 -2.80 -4.21
N GLY A 153 9.65 -1.52 -4.20
CA GLY A 153 10.44 -0.56 -3.44
C GLY A 153 10.51 0.79 -4.16
N VAL A 154 10.31 1.85 -3.41
CA VAL A 154 10.46 3.23 -3.86
C VAL A 154 11.38 3.93 -2.89
N GLU A 155 12.42 4.58 -3.39
CA GLU A 155 13.33 5.37 -2.57
C GLU A 155 12.60 6.52 -1.89
N VAL A 156 12.87 6.70 -0.61
CA VAL A 156 12.47 7.86 0.16
C VAL A 156 13.54 8.92 -0.06
N ILE A 157 13.23 9.94 -0.84
CA ILE A 157 14.13 11.06 -1.06
C ILE A 157 14.29 11.80 0.28
N ALA A 158 15.45 11.67 0.91
CA ALA A 158 15.78 12.48 2.07
C ALA A 158 15.85 13.95 1.63
N ASN A 159 15.24 14.82 2.42
CA ASN A 159 15.04 16.27 2.18
C ASN A 159 16.34 17.09 1.96
N LYS A 160 17.43 16.48 1.52
CA LYS A 160 18.67 17.20 1.18
C LYS A 160 18.51 18.10 -0.06
N ASP A 161 17.56 17.81 -0.92
CA ASP A 161 17.38 18.56 -2.17
C ASP A 161 16.35 19.70 -2.08
N LEU A 162 15.59 19.80 -0.99
CA LEU A 162 14.65 20.92 -0.80
C LEU A 162 15.32 22.22 -0.34
N SER A 163 16.53 22.14 0.23
CA SER A 163 17.28 23.35 0.60
C SER A 163 17.93 24.05 -0.60
N SER A 164 18.09 23.35 -1.74
CA SER A 164 18.64 23.92 -2.98
C SER A 164 17.57 24.53 -3.90
N CYS A 165 16.29 24.30 -3.63
CA CYS A 165 15.18 24.86 -4.42
C CYS A 165 14.57 26.16 -3.84
N LEU A 166 15.12 26.69 -2.75
CA LEU A 166 14.67 27.93 -2.08
C LEU A 166 15.70 29.03 -2.12
N MET A 167 16.49 29.13 -3.20
CA MET A 167 17.29 30.32 -3.51
C MET A 167 16.84 30.90 -4.84
#